data_811b93470bd5eabd9a4175a1fcc1488b
#
_entry.id   811b93470bd5eabd9a4175a1fcc1488b
#
_cell.length_a   1.000
_cell.length_b   1.000
_cell.length_c   1.000
_cell.angle_alpha   90.00
_cell.angle_beta   90.00
_cell.angle_gamma   90.00
#
_symmetry.space_group_name_H-M   'P 1'
#
loop_
_entity.id
_entity.type
_entity.pdbx_description
1 polymer ?
#
loop_
_entity_poly.entity_id
_entity_poly.type
_entity_poly.pdbx_seq_one_letter_code
_entity_poly.pdbx_strand_id
1 'polypeptide(L)'
;LTELCKGLSKLVIVDVALNRDQDNPQLIFESMNSTGRELSQADLIRNFILMGLEPDHQTRLYEDHWRPMEVEFGQEAYGSYFDSFMRHYLTVKTGEIPKIRDVYEAFKNHVRAKDSNAAGVDHLVADIHTYARYFCAMALGKETDKVLAEAFQDLRELKVDVAYPFLLELYNDYQNGTLAREHLLEAVRLTEAYVFRRAVCAIPTNSMNKTFATFT
;
A
#
# COMPACT_ATOMS: atom_id res chain seq x y z
N LEU A 1 17.74 34.19 -6.98
CA LEU A 1 17.38 34.42 -5.58
C LEU A 1 16.23 35.42 -5.45
N THR A 2 16.25 36.54 -6.15
CA THR A 2 15.21 37.60 -6.10
C THR A 2 13.82 37.10 -6.50
N GLU A 3 13.70 36.25 -7.54
CA GLU A 3 12.43 35.67 -7.97
C GLU A 3 11.91 34.67 -6.94
N LEU A 4 12.79 33.88 -6.30
CA LEU A 4 12.43 33.00 -5.21
C LEU A 4 11.86 33.79 -4.01
N CYS A 5 12.53 34.87 -3.60
CA CYS A 5 12.04 35.73 -2.53
C CYS A 5 10.69 36.40 -2.86
N LYS A 6 10.49 36.81 -4.11
CA LYS A 6 9.19 37.34 -4.57
C LYS A 6 8.11 36.25 -4.57
N GLY A 7 8.45 34.98 -4.84
CA GLY A 7 7.54 33.85 -4.72
C GLY A 7 7.14 33.59 -3.29
N LEU A 8 8.13 33.53 -2.39
CA LEU A 8 7.91 33.33 -0.95
C LEU A 8 7.03 34.43 -0.32
N SER A 9 7.23 35.72 -0.73
CA SER A 9 6.43 36.82 -0.20
C SER A 9 4.94 36.78 -0.60
N LYS A 10 4.54 35.91 -1.56
CA LYS A 10 3.15 35.70 -1.98
C LYS A 10 2.49 34.53 -1.25
N LEU A 11 3.25 33.76 -0.47
CA LEU A 11 2.68 32.65 0.29
C LEU A 11 1.85 33.19 1.45
N VAL A 12 0.64 32.67 1.58
CA VAL A 12 -0.24 32.89 2.72
C VAL A 12 -0.25 31.62 3.54
N ILE A 13 0.11 31.72 4.81
CA ILE A 13 0.08 30.62 5.75
C ILE A 13 -1.11 30.85 6.67
N VAL A 14 -1.98 29.86 6.78
CA VAL A 14 -3.08 29.83 7.74
C VAL A 14 -2.69 28.85 8.84
N ASP A 15 -2.52 29.35 10.05
CA ASP A 15 -2.32 28.53 11.25
C ASP A 15 -3.66 28.33 11.95
N VAL A 16 -4.06 27.06 12.07
CA VAL A 16 -5.33 26.66 12.71
C VAL A 16 -5.00 25.86 13.96
N ALA A 17 -5.11 26.48 15.12
CA ALA A 17 -4.96 25.80 16.40
C ALA A 17 -6.22 24.95 16.69
N LEU A 18 -6.04 23.65 16.92
CA LEU A 18 -7.11 22.74 17.26
C LEU A 18 -7.14 22.45 18.76
N ASN A 19 -8.33 22.37 19.32
CA ASN A 19 -8.54 21.95 20.71
C ASN A 19 -8.81 20.43 20.73
N ARG A 20 -7.95 19.65 21.36
CA ARG A 20 -8.02 18.18 21.41
C ARG A 20 -9.38 17.65 21.93
N ASP A 21 -10.03 18.40 22.83
CA ASP A 21 -11.26 17.95 23.48
C ASP A 21 -12.53 18.32 22.69
N GLN A 22 -12.42 19.24 21.73
CA GLN A 22 -13.58 19.80 20.99
C GLN A 22 -13.51 19.57 19.50
N ASP A 23 -12.32 19.56 18.92
CA ASP A 23 -12.11 19.46 17.49
C ASP A 23 -11.71 18.04 17.09
N ASN A 24 -12.21 17.58 15.94
CA ASN A 24 -11.77 16.35 15.34
C ASN A 24 -10.74 16.66 14.24
N PRO A 25 -9.42 16.47 14.51
CA PRO A 25 -8.37 16.80 13.56
C PRO A 25 -8.52 16.10 12.21
N GLN A 26 -9.01 14.85 12.25
CA GLN A 26 -9.19 14.03 11.05
C GLN A 26 -10.27 14.60 10.12
N LEU A 27 -11.43 15.03 10.67
CA LEU A 27 -12.51 15.64 9.89
C LEU A 27 -12.07 16.97 9.28
N ILE A 28 -11.33 17.78 10.05
CA ILE A 28 -10.81 19.07 9.56
C ILE A 28 -9.81 18.83 8.42
N PHE A 29 -8.89 17.88 8.59
CA PHE A 29 -7.92 17.51 7.57
C PHE A 29 -8.60 17.01 6.27
N GLU A 30 -9.58 16.11 6.38
CA GLU A 30 -10.34 15.61 5.25
C GLU A 30 -11.12 16.73 4.52
N SER A 31 -11.73 17.64 5.28
CA SER A 31 -12.42 18.81 4.72
C SER A 31 -11.49 19.76 3.98
N MET A 32 -10.32 20.04 4.52
CA MET A 32 -9.32 20.89 3.86
C MET A 32 -8.77 20.23 2.60
N ASN A 33 -8.55 18.92 2.63
CA ASN A 33 -8.07 18.17 1.47
C ASN A 33 -9.07 18.18 0.31
N SER A 34 -10.37 18.16 0.60
CA SER A 34 -11.42 18.19 -0.42
C SER A 34 -11.51 19.52 -1.19
N THR A 35 -10.95 20.59 -0.66
CA THR A 35 -11.01 21.96 -1.23
C THR A 35 -9.70 22.40 -1.87
N GLY A 36 -8.61 21.64 -1.68
CA GLY A 36 -7.26 21.96 -2.17
C GLY A 36 -6.75 21.00 -3.25
N ARG A 37 -5.43 20.86 -3.31
CA ARG A 37 -4.80 19.81 -4.11
C ARG A 37 -4.99 18.48 -3.38
N GLU A 38 -5.64 17.53 -4.03
CA GLU A 38 -5.86 16.20 -3.47
C GLU A 38 -4.53 15.54 -3.07
N LEU A 39 -4.49 15.02 -1.85
CA LEU A 39 -3.41 14.18 -1.37
C LEU A 39 -3.52 12.77 -1.98
N SER A 40 -2.38 12.07 -2.04
CA SER A 40 -2.38 10.66 -2.42
C SER A 40 -3.16 9.83 -1.38
N GLN A 41 -3.65 8.66 -1.79
CA GLN A 41 -4.28 7.71 -0.86
C GLN A 41 -3.29 7.32 0.26
N ALA A 42 -2.01 7.20 -0.08
CA ALA A 42 -0.92 6.96 0.85
C ALA A 42 -0.83 8.02 1.96
N ASP A 43 -0.87 9.31 1.60
CA ASP A 43 -0.81 10.41 2.56
C ASP A 43 -2.04 10.46 3.46
N LEU A 44 -3.22 10.20 2.88
CA LEU A 44 -4.48 10.12 3.65
C LEU A 44 -4.44 8.99 4.67
N ILE A 45 -3.96 7.81 4.28
CA ILE A 45 -3.82 6.64 5.16
C ILE A 45 -2.79 6.92 6.26
N ARG A 46 -1.62 7.45 5.91
CA ARG A 46 -0.59 7.81 6.90
C ARG A 46 -1.14 8.77 7.95
N ASN A 47 -1.78 9.83 7.50
CA ASN A 47 -2.32 10.83 8.39
C ASN A 47 -3.45 10.26 9.25
N PHE A 48 -4.32 9.40 8.70
CA PHE A 48 -5.35 8.71 9.47
C PHE A 48 -4.78 7.84 10.59
N ILE A 49 -3.70 7.10 10.33
CA ILE A 49 -3.04 6.24 11.32
C ILE A 49 -2.36 7.08 12.41
N LEU A 50 -1.61 8.11 12.01
CA LEU A 50 -0.75 8.86 12.93
C LEU A 50 -1.50 9.96 13.68
N MET A 51 -2.55 10.53 13.07
CA MET A 51 -3.28 11.64 13.65
C MET A 51 -4.07 11.19 14.89
N GLY A 52 -3.95 11.94 15.96
CA GLY A 52 -4.64 11.64 17.22
C GLY A 52 -3.88 10.72 18.18
N LEU A 53 -2.74 10.14 17.76
CA LEU A 53 -1.86 9.41 18.67
C LEU A 53 -1.07 10.39 19.56
N GLU A 54 -0.63 9.89 20.72
CA GLU A 54 0.31 10.63 21.55
C GLU A 54 1.64 10.85 20.79
N PRO A 55 2.33 12.02 20.98
CA PRO A 55 3.49 12.39 20.16
C PRO A 55 4.62 11.35 20.13
N ASP A 56 4.93 10.73 21.28
CA ASP A 56 5.99 9.72 21.37
C ASP A 56 5.58 8.44 20.62
N HIS A 57 4.30 8.05 20.70
CA HIS A 57 3.76 6.90 19.99
C HIS A 57 3.74 7.16 18.48
N GLN A 58 3.29 8.35 18.06
CA GLN A 58 3.30 8.77 16.65
C GLN A 58 4.70 8.72 16.06
N THR A 59 5.71 9.29 16.78
CA THR A 59 7.10 9.29 16.36
C THR A 59 7.65 7.88 16.21
N ARG A 60 7.39 7.01 17.19
CA ARG A 60 7.84 5.62 17.14
C ARG A 60 7.25 4.88 15.94
N LEU A 61 5.94 4.93 15.72
CA LEU A 61 5.31 4.26 14.58
C LEU A 61 5.82 4.77 13.23
N TYR A 62 6.09 6.08 13.15
CA TYR A 62 6.65 6.66 11.95
C TYR A 62 8.08 6.17 11.71
N GLU A 63 8.97 6.27 12.70
CA GLU A 63 10.39 5.91 12.54
C GLU A 63 10.60 4.39 12.41
N ASP A 64 9.81 3.55 13.13
CA ASP A 64 10.01 2.10 13.14
C ASP A 64 9.36 1.41 11.94
N HIS A 65 8.30 1.98 11.36
CA HIS A 65 7.54 1.30 10.32
C HIS A 65 7.31 2.15 9.06
N TRP A 66 6.76 3.37 9.22
CA TRP A 66 6.32 4.14 8.05
C TRP A 66 7.50 4.63 7.21
N ARG A 67 8.46 5.29 7.86
CA ARG A 67 9.68 5.77 7.21
C ARG A 67 10.50 4.64 6.56
N PRO A 68 10.70 3.46 7.18
CA PRO A 68 11.29 2.31 6.50
C PRO A 68 10.55 1.89 5.23
N MET A 69 9.21 1.92 5.21
CA MET A 69 8.44 1.66 3.98
C MET A 69 8.73 2.70 2.90
N GLU A 70 8.73 4.01 3.24
CA GLU A 70 9.05 5.08 2.28
C GLU A 70 10.45 4.90 1.68
N VAL A 71 11.43 4.54 2.51
CA VAL A 71 12.81 4.27 2.08
C VAL A 71 12.89 3.02 1.20
N GLU A 72 12.17 1.96 1.56
CA GLU A 72 12.18 0.71 0.80
C GLU A 72 11.51 0.87 -0.56
N PHE A 73 10.40 1.59 -0.66
CA PHE A 73 9.84 1.95 -1.96
C PHE A 73 10.79 2.85 -2.75
N GLY A 74 11.44 3.81 -2.08
CA GLY A 74 12.14 4.92 -2.69
C GLY A 74 11.16 6.01 -3.16
N GLN A 75 11.64 7.23 -3.26
CA GLN A 75 10.81 8.43 -3.45
C GLN A 75 9.88 8.34 -4.68
N GLU A 76 10.39 7.90 -5.82
CA GLU A 76 9.62 7.81 -7.07
C GLU A 76 8.57 6.70 -7.01
N ALA A 77 8.98 5.51 -6.57
CA ALA A 77 8.09 4.36 -6.51
C ALA A 77 7.04 4.50 -5.39
N TYR A 78 7.36 5.14 -4.27
CA TYR A 78 6.39 5.45 -3.22
C TYR A 78 5.23 6.29 -3.78
N GLY A 79 5.54 7.37 -4.50
CA GLY A 79 4.51 8.22 -5.12
C GLY A 79 3.69 7.55 -6.21
N SER A 80 4.23 6.50 -6.86
CA SER A 80 3.60 5.88 -8.03
C SER A 80 2.90 4.55 -7.71
N TYR A 81 3.37 3.78 -6.72
CA TYR A 81 2.94 2.40 -6.48
C TYR A 81 2.30 2.18 -5.11
N PHE A 82 2.48 3.08 -4.13
CA PHE A 82 1.99 2.84 -2.78
C PHE A 82 0.46 2.74 -2.72
N ASP A 83 -0.27 3.57 -3.46
CA ASP A 83 -1.73 3.49 -3.54
C ASP A 83 -2.18 2.14 -4.12
N SER A 84 -1.48 1.64 -5.15
CA SER A 84 -1.73 0.31 -5.72
C SER A 84 -1.39 -0.81 -4.73
N PHE A 85 -0.29 -0.69 -4.00
CA PHE A 85 0.08 -1.60 -2.94
C PHE A 85 -1.03 -1.67 -1.87
N MET A 86 -1.49 -0.53 -1.37
CA MET A 86 -2.56 -0.49 -0.36
C MET A 86 -3.87 -1.11 -0.88
N ARG A 87 -4.18 -0.93 -2.16
CA ARG A 87 -5.31 -1.62 -2.80
C ARG A 87 -5.15 -3.14 -2.74
N HIS A 88 -3.97 -3.67 -3.07
CA HIS A 88 -3.68 -5.10 -3.03
C HIS A 88 -3.70 -5.63 -1.60
N TYR A 89 -3.10 -4.91 -0.66
CA TYR A 89 -3.14 -5.23 0.77
C TYR A 89 -4.58 -5.36 1.29
N LEU A 90 -5.43 -4.38 0.98
CA LEU A 90 -6.84 -4.43 1.38
C LEU A 90 -7.57 -5.61 0.71
N THR A 91 -7.27 -5.91 -0.55
CA THR A 91 -7.85 -7.08 -1.22
C THR A 91 -7.50 -8.38 -0.48
N VAL A 92 -6.24 -8.53 -0.07
CA VAL A 92 -5.79 -9.66 0.77
C VAL A 92 -6.58 -9.73 2.10
N LYS A 93 -6.72 -8.59 2.78
CA LYS A 93 -7.30 -8.55 4.14
C LYS A 93 -8.83 -8.62 4.18
N THR A 94 -9.51 -8.29 3.09
CA THR A 94 -10.98 -8.17 3.05
C THR A 94 -11.65 -9.07 2.01
N GLY A 95 -10.91 -9.61 1.04
CA GLY A 95 -11.47 -10.29 -0.14
C GLY A 95 -12.13 -9.34 -1.15
N GLU A 96 -12.21 -8.04 -0.85
CA GLU A 96 -12.82 -7.04 -1.72
C GLU A 96 -11.78 -6.25 -2.51
N ILE A 97 -12.10 -5.88 -3.74
CA ILE A 97 -11.20 -5.13 -4.62
C ILE A 97 -11.64 -3.67 -4.66
N PRO A 98 -11.09 -2.77 -3.84
CA PRO A 98 -11.46 -1.36 -3.87
C PRO A 98 -11.02 -0.69 -5.18
N LYS A 99 -11.74 0.34 -5.61
CA LYS A 99 -11.24 1.21 -6.68
C LYS A 99 -10.06 2.01 -6.15
N ILE A 100 -9.10 2.33 -7.01
CA ILE A 100 -7.87 3.03 -6.57
C ILE A 100 -8.17 4.36 -5.86
N ARG A 101 -9.17 5.10 -6.29
CA ARG A 101 -9.59 6.36 -5.67
C ARG A 101 -10.32 6.19 -4.34
N ASP A 102 -10.82 4.99 -4.05
CA ASP A 102 -11.63 4.67 -2.88
C ASP A 102 -10.82 3.86 -1.84
N VAL A 103 -9.50 3.71 -2.04
CA VAL A 103 -8.59 2.91 -1.19
C VAL A 103 -8.58 3.44 0.25
N TYR A 104 -8.54 4.75 0.44
CA TYR A 104 -8.58 5.37 1.76
C TYR A 104 -9.89 5.07 2.51
N GLU A 105 -11.03 5.19 1.84
CA GLU A 105 -12.33 4.87 2.45
C GLU A 105 -12.44 3.37 2.81
N ALA A 106 -11.98 2.50 1.93
CA ALA A 106 -11.92 1.07 2.18
C ALA A 106 -11.01 0.76 3.38
N PHE A 107 -9.87 1.44 3.49
CA PHE A 107 -8.96 1.33 4.62
C PHE A 107 -9.62 1.75 5.95
N LYS A 108 -10.27 2.91 5.97
CA LYS A 108 -11.00 3.37 7.17
C LYS A 108 -12.05 2.35 7.64
N ASN A 109 -12.80 1.80 6.69
CA ASN A 109 -13.82 0.80 7.01
C ASN A 109 -13.19 -0.48 7.58
N HIS A 110 -12.08 -0.95 7.00
CA HIS A 110 -11.34 -2.10 7.50
C HIS A 110 -10.83 -1.90 8.94
N VAL A 111 -10.25 -0.72 9.22
CA VAL A 111 -9.73 -0.39 10.56
C VAL A 111 -10.88 -0.30 11.59
N ARG A 112 -11.99 0.37 11.24
CA ARG A 112 -13.16 0.51 12.12
C ARG A 112 -13.81 -0.83 12.46
N ALA A 113 -13.80 -1.78 11.54
CA ALA A 113 -14.35 -3.12 11.77
C ALA A 113 -13.54 -3.96 12.77
N LYS A 114 -12.26 -3.59 13.02
CA LYS A 114 -11.33 -4.35 13.87
C LYS A 114 -11.23 -3.87 15.32
N ASP A 115 -12.07 -2.94 15.78
CA ASP A 115 -12.00 -2.37 17.16
C ASP A 115 -10.57 -2.01 17.59
N SER A 116 -9.97 -1.04 16.94
CA SER A 116 -8.54 -0.70 17.10
C SER A 116 -8.27 0.09 18.37
N ASN A 117 -7.82 -0.58 19.43
CA ASN A 117 -7.10 0.05 20.52
C ASN A 117 -5.64 0.39 20.09
N ALA A 118 -4.85 1.08 20.93
CA ALA A 118 -3.49 1.49 20.61
C ALA A 118 -2.58 0.30 20.17
N ALA A 119 -2.70 -0.86 20.83
CA ALA A 119 -1.98 -2.08 20.44
C ALA A 119 -2.42 -2.60 19.06
N GLY A 120 -3.68 -2.43 18.70
CA GLY A 120 -4.20 -2.77 17.37
C GLY A 120 -3.60 -1.90 16.26
N VAL A 121 -3.29 -0.64 16.54
CA VAL A 121 -2.64 0.27 15.57
C VAL A 121 -1.20 -0.15 15.32
N ASP A 122 -0.44 -0.49 16.37
CA ASP A 122 0.94 -0.99 16.23
C ASP A 122 0.99 -2.26 15.36
N HIS A 123 0.11 -3.22 15.63
CA HIS A 123 0.01 -4.44 14.83
C HIS A 123 -0.41 -4.17 13.38
N LEU A 124 -1.35 -3.26 13.17
CA LEU A 124 -1.79 -2.89 11.82
C LEU A 124 -0.64 -2.31 11.00
N VAL A 125 0.11 -1.36 11.58
CA VAL A 125 1.22 -0.70 10.85
C VAL A 125 2.36 -1.67 10.60
N ALA A 126 2.68 -2.56 11.56
CA ALA A 126 3.66 -3.62 11.37
C ALA A 126 3.25 -4.61 10.28
N ASP A 127 1.97 -4.98 10.20
CA ASP A 127 1.43 -5.86 9.17
C ASP A 127 1.51 -5.18 7.78
N ILE A 128 1.11 -3.90 7.68
CA ILE A 128 1.27 -3.13 6.43
C ILE A 128 2.74 -3.08 6.00
N HIS A 129 3.65 -2.80 6.92
CA HIS A 129 5.09 -2.76 6.64
C HIS A 129 5.61 -4.11 6.14
N THR A 130 5.16 -5.21 6.73
CA THR A 130 5.52 -6.56 6.30
C THR A 130 5.08 -6.83 4.86
N TYR A 131 3.82 -6.57 4.53
CA TYR A 131 3.30 -6.73 3.18
C TYR A 131 3.90 -5.73 2.18
N ALA A 132 4.27 -4.53 2.62
CA ALA A 132 5.00 -3.55 1.80
C ALA A 132 6.35 -4.09 1.34
N ARG A 133 7.11 -4.75 2.23
CA ARG A 133 8.37 -5.43 1.87
C ARG A 133 8.15 -6.53 0.85
N TYR A 134 7.12 -7.34 1.02
CA TYR A 134 6.77 -8.39 0.05
C TYR A 134 6.43 -7.78 -1.32
N PHE A 135 5.64 -6.73 -1.33
CA PHE A 135 5.31 -6.03 -2.57
C PHE A 135 6.55 -5.43 -3.23
N CYS A 136 7.46 -4.80 -2.48
CA CYS A 136 8.71 -4.28 -3.00
C CYS A 136 9.60 -5.37 -3.60
N ALA A 137 9.68 -6.55 -2.94
CA ALA A 137 10.43 -7.69 -3.48
C ALA A 137 9.90 -8.11 -4.86
N MET A 138 8.58 -8.27 -4.98
CA MET A 138 7.93 -8.75 -6.20
C MET A 138 7.79 -7.67 -7.28
N ALA A 139 7.19 -6.52 -6.93
CA ALA A 139 6.78 -5.49 -7.88
C ALA A 139 7.89 -4.51 -8.25
N LEU A 140 8.83 -4.25 -7.34
CA LEU A 140 9.91 -3.27 -7.53
C LEU A 140 11.29 -3.93 -7.76
N GLY A 141 11.33 -5.26 -7.89
CA GLY A 141 12.57 -5.99 -8.20
C GLY A 141 13.58 -6.03 -7.06
N LYS A 142 13.11 -6.01 -5.80
CA LYS A 142 13.97 -6.04 -4.61
C LYS A 142 14.13 -7.43 -4.00
N GLU A 143 13.69 -8.47 -4.72
CA GLU A 143 13.90 -9.85 -4.33
C GLU A 143 15.40 -10.22 -4.34
N THR A 144 15.85 -10.86 -3.27
CA THR A 144 17.25 -11.25 -3.10
C THR A 144 17.57 -12.65 -3.63
N ASP A 145 16.58 -13.54 -3.64
CA ASP A 145 16.71 -14.84 -4.28
C ASP A 145 16.68 -14.67 -5.80
N LYS A 146 17.79 -15.01 -6.46
CA LYS A 146 17.96 -14.77 -7.90
C LYS A 146 16.92 -15.46 -8.77
N VAL A 147 16.51 -16.67 -8.40
CA VAL A 147 15.55 -17.45 -9.19
C VAL A 147 14.13 -16.89 -9.04
N LEU A 148 13.75 -16.49 -7.82
CA LEU A 148 12.48 -15.80 -7.58
C LEU A 148 12.48 -14.40 -8.23
N ALA A 149 13.61 -13.68 -8.18
CA ALA A 149 13.76 -12.37 -8.80
C ALA A 149 13.53 -12.42 -10.33
N GLU A 150 14.09 -13.44 -11.02
CA GLU A 150 13.84 -13.68 -12.44
C GLU A 150 12.35 -13.99 -12.71
N ALA A 151 11.74 -14.86 -11.92
CA ALA A 151 10.33 -15.20 -12.08
C ALA A 151 9.41 -13.99 -11.86
N PHE A 152 9.68 -13.14 -10.87
CA PHE A 152 8.95 -11.90 -10.67
C PHE A 152 9.24 -10.86 -11.76
N GLN A 153 10.42 -10.84 -12.34
CA GLN A 153 10.73 -9.99 -13.49
C GLN A 153 9.85 -10.34 -14.69
N ASP A 154 9.73 -11.62 -15.02
CA ASP A 154 8.90 -12.10 -16.12
C ASP A 154 7.42 -11.70 -15.92
N LEU A 155 6.91 -11.80 -14.69
CA LEU A 155 5.57 -11.31 -14.36
C LEU A 155 5.41 -9.79 -14.52
N ARG A 156 6.42 -9.00 -14.12
CA ARG A 156 6.39 -7.54 -14.32
C ARG A 156 6.35 -7.16 -15.80
N GLU A 157 7.07 -7.89 -16.65
CA GLU A 157 7.06 -7.68 -18.10
C GLU A 157 5.66 -7.95 -18.71
N LEU A 158 4.92 -8.91 -18.14
CA LEU A 158 3.54 -9.18 -18.53
C LEU A 158 2.52 -8.15 -17.99
N LYS A 159 2.94 -7.23 -17.11
CA LYS A 159 2.10 -6.18 -16.49
C LYS A 159 0.85 -6.74 -15.80
N VAL A 160 1.03 -7.76 -14.97
CA VAL A 160 -0.06 -8.52 -14.32
C VAL A 160 -0.30 -8.07 -12.89
N ASP A 161 -0.61 -6.79 -12.71
CA ASP A 161 -0.84 -6.21 -11.37
C ASP A 161 -1.96 -6.90 -10.59
N VAL A 162 -2.94 -7.45 -11.30
CA VAL A 162 -4.09 -8.13 -10.70
C VAL A 162 -3.76 -9.44 -9.98
N ALA A 163 -2.57 -10.02 -10.19
CA ALA A 163 -2.11 -11.22 -9.51
C ALA A 163 -1.48 -10.93 -8.14
N TYR A 164 -1.11 -9.69 -7.84
CA TYR A 164 -0.40 -9.36 -6.60
C TYR A 164 -1.14 -9.73 -5.31
N PRO A 165 -2.47 -9.60 -5.15
CA PRO A 165 -3.13 -10.06 -3.93
C PRO A 165 -2.84 -11.55 -3.65
N PHE A 166 -3.03 -12.41 -4.62
CA PHE A 166 -2.72 -13.85 -4.52
C PHE A 166 -1.23 -14.11 -4.25
N LEU A 167 -0.34 -13.43 -4.95
CA LEU A 167 1.11 -13.59 -4.77
C LEU A 167 1.59 -13.07 -3.41
N LEU A 168 0.97 -12.03 -2.87
CA LEU A 168 1.28 -11.51 -1.53
C LEU A 168 0.97 -12.52 -0.43
N GLU A 169 -0.15 -13.24 -0.53
CA GLU A 169 -0.47 -14.33 0.41
C GLU A 169 0.53 -15.48 0.30
N LEU A 170 0.83 -15.94 -0.90
CA LEU A 170 1.82 -16.99 -1.10
C LEU A 170 3.22 -16.59 -0.61
N TYR A 171 3.58 -15.33 -0.81
CA TYR A 171 4.86 -14.81 -0.33
C TYR A 171 4.89 -14.72 1.19
N ASN A 172 3.77 -14.35 1.81
CA ASN A 172 3.60 -14.37 3.27
C ASN A 172 3.76 -15.80 3.82
N ASP A 173 3.11 -16.79 3.20
CA ASP A 173 3.25 -18.20 3.57
C ASP A 173 4.69 -18.71 3.43
N TYR A 174 5.38 -18.28 2.39
CA TYR A 174 6.80 -18.59 2.18
C TYR A 174 7.68 -17.98 3.29
N GLN A 175 7.48 -16.71 3.61
CA GLN A 175 8.25 -16.04 4.66
C GLN A 175 7.98 -16.61 6.06
N ASN A 176 6.79 -17.10 6.31
CA ASN A 176 6.40 -17.77 7.55
C ASN A 176 6.78 -19.26 7.61
N GLY A 177 7.39 -19.80 6.54
CA GLY A 177 7.80 -21.20 6.45
C GLY A 177 6.66 -22.20 6.23
N THR A 178 5.44 -21.73 5.95
CA THR A 178 4.28 -22.57 5.62
C THR A 178 4.37 -23.11 4.20
N LEU A 179 4.90 -22.32 3.28
CA LEU A 179 5.11 -22.66 1.88
C LEU A 179 6.60 -22.80 1.56
N ALA A 180 7.00 -23.92 0.95
CA ALA A 180 8.37 -24.09 0.51
C ALA A 180 8.69 -23.18 -0.70
N ARG A 181 9.96 -22.77 -0.80
CA ARG A 181 10.45 -21.90 -1.88
C ARG A 181 10.12 -22.45 -3.28
N GLU A 182 10.27 -23.74 -3.48
CA GLU A 182 10.02 -24.44 -4.75
C GLU A 182 8.55 -24.32 -5.15
N HIS A 183 7.63 -24.42 -4.20
CA HIS A 183 6.20 -24.29 -4.45
C HIS A 183 5.80 -22.83 -4.74
N LEU A 184 6.43 -21.86 -4.06
CA LEU A 184 6.24 -20.44 -4.41
C LEU A 184 6.68 -20.19 -5.86
N LEU A 185 7.88 -20.66 -6.23
CA LEU A 185 8.40 -20.52 -7.60
C LEU A 185 7.46 -21.18 -8.62
N GLU A 186 6.96 -22.37 -8.34
CA GLU A 186 6.00 -23.07 -9.20
C GLU A 186 4.72 -22.25 -9.37
N ALA A 187 4.14 -21.71 -8.29
CA ALA A 187 2.95 -20.87 -8.34
C ALA A 187 3.17 -19.60 -9.16
N VAL A 188 4.33 -18.95 -9.02
CA VAL A 188 4.71 -17.77 -9.82
C VAL A 188 4.78 -18.13 -11.31
N ARG A 189 5.45 -19.25 -11.65
CA ARG A 189 5.56 -19.73 -13.04
C ARG A 189 4.22 -20.18 -13.64
N LEU A 190 3.35 -20.78 -12.85
CA LEU A 190 1.99 -21.12 -13.28
C LEU A 190 1.15 -19.85 -13.54
N THR A 191 1.28 -18.86 -12.70
CA THR A 191 0.63 -17.54 -12.88
C THR A 191 1.09 -16.87 -14.18
N GLU A 192 2.40 -16.82 -14.40
CA GLU A 192 3.01 -16.33 -15.64
C GLU A 192 2.45 -17.06 -16.86
N ALA A 193 2.52 -18.40 -16.87
CA ALA A 193 2.05 -19.23 -17.97
C ALA A 193 0.54 -19.05 -18.23
N TYR A 194 -0.28 -18.92 -17.18
CA TYR A 194 -1.71 -18.66 -17.30
C TYR A 194 -1.99 -17.32 -17.98
N VAL A 195 -1.34 -16.27 -17.53
CA VAL A 195 -1.54 -14.92 -18.08
C VAL A 195 -1.01 -14.82 -19.49
N PHE A 196 0.18 -15.35 -19.76
CA PHE A 196 0.75 -15.37 -21.10
C PHE A 196 -0.16 -16.09 -22.11
N ARG A 197 -0.65 -17.27 -21.76
CA ARG A 197 -1.58 -18.02 -22.63
C ARG A 197 -2.87 -17.26 -22.89
N ARG A 198 -3.43 -16.59 -21.88
CA ARG A 198 -4.61 -15.75 -22.07
C ARG A 198 -4.35 -14.58 -23.02
N ALA A 199 -3.20 -13.94 -22.90
CA ALA A 199 -2.81 -12.85 -23.79
C ALA A 199 -2.66 -13.32 -25.24
N VAL A 200 -1.97 -14.44 -25.47
CA VAL A 200 -1.79 -15.04 -26.80
C VAL A 200 -3.14 -15.45 -27.42
N CYS A 201 -4.06 -15.98 -26.60
CA CYS A 201 -5.40 -16.40 -27.07
C CYS A 201 -6.39 -15.22 -27.14
N ALA A 202 -5.95 -14.00 -26.92
CA ALA A 202 -6.80 -12.79 -26.90
C ALA A 202 -8.02 -12.90 -25.96
N ILE A 203 -7.88 -13.62 -24.84
CA ILE A 203 -8.94 -13.77 -23.85
C ILE A 203 -9.01 -12.49 -23.00
N PRO A 204 -10.19 -11.86 -22.85
CA PRO A 204 -10.36 -10.63 -22.11
C PRO A 204 -9.83 -10.73 -20.67
N THR A 205 -9.23 -9.63 -20.17
CA THR A 205 -8.62 -9.56 -18.83
C THR A 205 -9.61 -9.19 -17.71
N ASN A 206 -10.83 -8.79 -18.05
CA ASN A 206 -11.83 -8.19 -17.14
C ASN A 206 -12.17 -9.06 -15.91
N SER A 207 -11.99 -10.38 -15.99
CA SER A 207 -12.30 -11.31 -14.87
C SER A 207 -11.06 -11.72 -14.08
N MET A 208 -9.84 -11.40 -14.54
CA MET A 208 -8.62 -11.89 -13.89
C MET A 208 -8.45 -11.39 -12.44
N ASN A 209 -8.78 -10.12 -12.19
CA ASN A 209 -8.75 -9.57 -10.84
C ASN A 209 -9.66 -10.33 -9.87
N LYS A 210 -10.88 -10.69 -10.29
CA LYS A 210 -11.79 -11.52 -9.48
C LYS A 210 -11.26 -12.93 -9.30
N THR A 211 -10.71 -13.54 -10.37
CA THR A 211 -10.11 -14.87 -10.30
C THR A 211 -8.99 -14.91 -9.25
N PHE A 212 -8.05 -13.96 -9.30
CA PHE A 212 -6.95 -13.94 -8.32
C PHE A 212 -7.42 -13.58 -6.91
N ALA A 213 -8.41 -12.70 -6.76
CA ALA A 213 -8.97 -12.38 -5.44
C ALA A 213 -9.75 -13.54 -4.81
N THR A 214 -10.19 -14.54 -5.56
CA THR A 214 -10.84 -15.74 -4.98
C THR A 214 -9.84 -16.75 -4.43
N PHE A 215 -8.56 -16.59 -4.68
CA PHE A 215 -7.49 -17.44 -4.14
C PHE A 215 -6.81 -16.84 -2.90
N THR A 216 -7.18 -15.62 -2.49
CA THR A 216 -6.81 -14.97 -1.22
C THR A 216 -7.93 -15.12 -0.21
#